data_f9c355eec8ce9299cb4da28779191756
#
_entry.id   f9c355eec8ce9299cb4da28779191756
#
_cell.length_a   1.000
_cell.length_b   1.000
_cell.length_c   1.000
_cell.angle_alpha   90.00
_cell.angle_beta   90.00
_cell.angle_gamma   90.00
#
_symmetry.space_group_name_H-M   'P 1'
#
loop_
_entity.id
_entity.type
_entity.pdbx_description
1 polymer ?
#
loop_
_entity_poly.entity_id
_entity_poly.type
_entity_poly.pdbx_seq_one_letter_code
_entity_poly.pdbx_strand_id
1 'polypeptide(L)'
;MDRCCVDVAAAVQLAAVAGGARRVILMGHSFGGAVAVRVGVGLSETVAGIATFATQSAGCEIAGALGGKPLLLFHGDLDEILPLQASEVVRAIAGSGEVVVCEGDGHLLAKSAEMMMAKLDEWIPATLFE
;
A
#
# COMPACT_ATOMS: atom_id res chain seq x y z
N MET A 1 -12.40 -8.28 -7.09
CA MET A 1 -11.78 -7.14 -6.38
C MET A 1 -12.78 -6.42 -5.46
N ASP A 2 -13.95 -6.10 -5.94
CA ASP A 2 -14.93 -5.32 -5.15
C ASP A 2 -15.31 -5.98 -3.84
N ARG A 3 -15.49 -7.31 -3.84
CA ARG A 3 -15.81 -8.05 -2.60
C ARG A 3 -14.66 -7.94 -1.58
N CYS A 4 -13.42 -8.03 -2.03
CA CYS A 4 -12.26 -7.88 -1.14
C CYS A 4 -12.19 -6.46 -0.57
N CYS A 5 -12.50 -5.46 -1.36
CA CYS A 5 -12.56 -4.08 -0.89
C CYS A 5 -13.64 -3.88 0.18
N VAL A 6 -14.81 -4.50 0.00
CA VAL A 6 -15.88 -4.47 1.00
C VAL A 6 -15.43 -5.11 2.31
N ASP A 7 -14.77 -6.27 2.23
CA ASP A 7 -14.28 -6.97 3.42
C ASP A 7 -13.22 -6.16 4.17
N VAL A 8 -12.28 -5.56 3.47
CA VAL A 8 -11.23 -4.72 4.08
C VAL A 8 -11.84 -3.45 4.68
N ALA A 9 -12.76 -2.82 3.97
CA ALA A 9 -13.46 -1.64 4.49
C ALA A 9 -14.22 -1.96 5.78
N ALA A 10 -14.88 -3.11 5.83
CA ALA A 10 -15.58 -3.57 7.03
C ALA A 10 -14.61 -3.79 8.19
N ALA A 11 -13.43 -4.36 7.94
CA ALA A 11 -12.40 -4.56 8.96
C ALA A 11 -11.88 -3.23 9.49
N VAL A 12 -11.66 -2.24 8.63
CA VAL A 12 -11.25 -0.89 9.03
C VAL A 12 -12.30 -0.24 9.91
N GLN A 13 -13.56 -0.33 9.52
CA GLN A 13 -14.67 0.23 10.30
C GLN A 13 -14.82 -0.47 11.64
N LEU A 14 -14.63 -1.78 11.70
CA LEU A 14 -14.67 -2.53 12.95
C LEU A 14 -13.54 -2.09 13.88
N ALA A 15 -12.33 -1.89 13.35
CA ALA A 15 -11.20 -1.39 14.13
C ALA A 15 -11.49 0.00 14.70
N ALA A 16 -12.13 0.87 13.93
CA ALA A 16 -12.50 2.21 14.38
C ALA A 16 -13.59 2.18 15.46
N VAL A 17 -14.63 1.37 15.28
CA VAL A 17 -15.80 1.35 16.19
C VAL A 17 -15.51 0.53 17.44
N ALA A 18 -15.02 -0.70 17.29
CA ALA A 18 -14.80 -1.62 18.42
C ALA A 18 -13.44 -1.47 19.08
N GLY A 19 -12.42 -1.14 18.27
CA GLY A 19 -11.02 -1.01 18.74
C GLY A 19 -10.60 0.40 19.11
N GLY A 20 -11.42 1.41 18.82
CA GLY A 20 -11.12 2.82 19.09
C GLY A 20 -10.03 3.41 18.19
N ALA A 21 -9.67 2.74 17.10
CA ALA A 21 -8.67 3.24 16.17
C ALA A 21 -9.22 4.42 15.36
N ARG A 22 -8.54 5.56 15.41
CA ARG A 22 -8.95 6.74 14.63
C ARG A 22 -8.39 6.74 13.22
N ARG A 23 -7.17 6.22 13.07
CA ARG A 23 -6.48 6.17 11.80
C ARG A 23 -5.77 4.83 11.68
N VAL A 24 -5.72 4.30 10.47
CA VAL A 24 -5.07 3.02 10.19
C VAL A 24 -4.16 3.16 8.97
N ILE A 25 -3.17 2.29 8.89
CA ILE A 25 -2.38 2.09 7.68
C ILE A 25 -2.84 0.76 7.07
N LEU A 26 -3.03 0.76 5.76
CA LEU A 26 -3.33 -0.47 5.01
C LEU A 26 -2.06 -0.98 4.35
N MET A 27 -1.85 -2.28 4.43
CA MET A 27 -0.75 -2.95 3.76
C MET A 27 -1.29 -4.07 2.89
N GLY A 28 -0.75 -4.20 1.68
CA GLY A 28 -1.21 -5.24 0.77
C GLY A 28 -0.10 -5.75 -0.14
N HIS A 29 -0.11 -7.06 -0.37
CA HIS A 29 0.82 -7.75 -1.26
C HIS A 29 0.13 -8.13 -2.55
N SER A 30 0.76 -7.86 -3.68
CA SER A 30 0.30 -8.26 -5.01
C SER A 30 -1.12 -7.71 -5.28
N PHE A 31 -2.10 -8.56 -5.50
CA PHE A 31 -3.51 -8.16 -5.64
C PHE A 31 -3.97 -7.32 -4.43
N GLY A 32 -3.54 -7.68 -3.23
CA GLY A 32 -3.86 -6.93 -2.01
C GLY A 32 -3.37 -5.50 -2.03
N GLY A 33 -2.33 -5.18 -2.80
CA GLY A 33 -1.87 -3.80 -2.99
C GLY A 33 -2.94 -2.94 -3.66
N ALA A 34 -3.57 -3.45 -4.72
CA ALA A 34 -4.66 -2.74 -5.40
C ALA A 34 -5.88 -2.59 -4.49
N VAL A 35 -6.19 -3.62 -3.71
CA VAL A 35 -7.28 -3.55 -2.72
C VAL A 35 -7.00 -2.44 -1.71
N ALA A 36 -5.78 -2.37 -1.17
CA ALA A 36 -5.38 -1.34 -0.21
C ALA A 36 -5.52 0.07 -0.79
N VAL A 37 -5.10 0.28 -2.04
CA VAL A 37 -5.24 1.57 -2.71
C VAL A 37 -6.72 1.95 -2.85
N ARG A 38 -7.55 1.03 -3.31
CA ARG A 38 -8.98 1.31 -3.51
C ARG A 38 -9.70 1.63 -2.20
N VAL A 39 -9.43 0.86 -1.14
CA VAL A 39 -10.01 1.14 0.17
C VAL A 39 -9.48 2.46 0.74
N GLY A 40 -8.21 2.76 0.53
CA GLY A 40 -7.62 4.03 0.96
C GLY A 40 -8.27 5.25 0.31
N VAL A 41 -8.68 5.13 -0.96
CA VAL A 41 -9.46 6.18 -1.63
C VAL A 41 -10.85 6.29 -1.02
N GLY A 42 -11.52 5.16 -0.79
CA GLY A 42 -12.90 5.14 -0.28
C GLY A 42 -13.03 5.57 1.18
N LEU A 43 -12.05 5.30 2.00
CA LEU A 43 -12.04 5.64 3.44
C LEU A 43 -10.91 6.63 3.77
N SER A 44 -10.80 7.69 3.00
CA SER A 44 -9.65 8.59 3.03
C SER A 44 -9.44 9.28 4.38
N GLU A 45 -10.48 9.48 5.18
CA GLU A 45 -10.35 10.09 6.51
C GLU A 45 -9.79 9.11 7.55
N THR A 46 -10.08 7.83 7.41
CA THR A 46 -9.66 6.79 8.37
C THR A 46 -8.33 6.17 7.97
N VAL A 47 -8.07 6.00 6.68
CA VAL A 47 -6.81 5.43 6.17
C VAL A 47 -5.77 6.54 6.08
N ALA A 48 -4.76 6.45 6.95
CA ALA A 48 -3.69 7.45 7.03
C ALA A 48 -2.63 7.28 5.95
N GLY A 49 -2.41 6.06 5.50
CA GLY A 49 -1.39 5.76 4.50
C GLY A 49 -1.51 4.33 4.02
N ILE A 50 -0.79 4.03 2.95
CA ILE A 50 -0.83 2.73 2.29
C ILE A 50 0.60 2.27 2.00
N ALA A 51 0.91 1.03 2.35
CA ALA A 51 2.15 0.38 1.94
C ALA A 51 1.80 -0.84 1.08
N THR A 52 2.43 -0.96 -0.07
CA THR A 52 2.22 -2.09 -0.97
C THR A 52 3.51 -2.89 -1.13
N PHE A 53 3.35 -4.18 -1.38
CA PHE A 53 4.45 -5.11 -1.56
C PHE A 53 4.21 -5.86 -2.87
N ALA A 54 5.02 -5.57 -3.89
CA ALA A 54 4.90 -6.17 -5.22
C ALA A 54 3.48 -6.00 -5.79
N THR A 55 2.95 -4.78 -5.78
CA THR A 55 1.58 -4.51 -6.20
C THR A 55 1.39 -4.70 -7.70
N GLN A 56 0.17 -5.07 -8.09
CA GLN A 56 -0.27 -4.90 -9.47
C GLN A 56 -0.73 -3.45 -9.70
N SER A 57 -0.70 -3.01 -10.95
CA SER A 57 -1.26 -1.71 -11.32
C SER A 57 -2.75 -1.77 -11.62
N ALA A 58 -3.22 -2.93 -12.09
CA ALA A 58 -4.65 -3.13 -12.36
C ALA A 58 -5.46 -2.96 -11.08
N GLY A 59 -6.47 -2.12 -11.12
CA GLY A 59 -7.27 -1.76 -9.94
C GLY A 59 -6.77 -0.51 -9.21
N CYS A 60 -5.60 0.01 -9.59
CA CYS A 60 -5.03 1.22 -9.00
C CYS A 60 -5.27 2.48 -9.84
N GLU A 61 -6.13 2.40 -10.85
CA GLU A 61 -6.40 3.52 -11.77
C GLU A 61 -6.95 4.74 -11.05
N ILE A 62 -7.54 4.55 -9.88
CA ILE A 62 -8.09 5.64 -9.07
C ILE A 62 -7.08 6.22 -8.06
N ALA A 63 -5.82 5.80 -8.09
CA ALA A 63 -4.80 6.23 -7.13
C ALA A 63 -4.63 7.76 -7.10
N GLY A 64 -4.95 8.47 -8.18
CA GLY A 64 -4.93 9.92 -8.20
C GLY A 64 -5.85 10.56 -7.17
N ALA A 65 -6.89 9.84 -6.73
CA ALA A 65 -7.82 10.32 -5.71
C ALA A 65 -7.30 10.14 -4.28
N LEU A 66 -6.09 9.62 -4.09
CA LEU A 66 -5.45 9.55 -2.76
C LEU A 66 -5.10 10.93 -2.21
N GLY A 67 -4.99 11.95 -3.07
CA GLY A 67 -4.85 13.32 -2.62
C GLY A 67 -3.56 13.62 -1.86
N GLY A 68 -2.45 12.99 -2.22
CA GLY A 68 -1.17 13.19 -1.55
C GLY A 68 -0.98 12.35 -0.29
N LYS A 69 -1.89 11.44 0.00
CA LYS A 69 -1.79 10.52 1.14
C LYS A 69 -0.47 9.72 1.05
N PRO A 70 0.22 9.52 2.18
CA PRO A 70 1.47 8.73 2.19
C PRO A 70 1.30 7.37 1.55
N LEU A 71 2.13 7.08 0.56
CA LEU A 71 2.09 5.85 -0.24
C LEU A 71 3.53 5.33 -0.36
N LEU A 72 3.75 4.11 0.13
CA LEU A 72 5.04 3.46 0.11
C LEU A 72 4.92 2.16 -0.68
N LEU A 73 5.73 2.02 -1.73
CA LEU A 73 5.62 0.89 -2.66
C LEU A 73 6.95 0.12 -2.71
N PHE A 74 6.96 -1.06 -2.11
CA PHE A 74 8.11 -1.97 -2.21
C PHE A 74 7.94 -2.88 -3.42
N HIS A 75 8.98 -3.03 -4.24
CA HIS A 75 8.91 -3.90 -5.41
C HIS A 75 10.28 -4.47 -5.74
N GLY A 76 10.34 -5.77 -5.98
CA GLY A 76 11.56 -6.44 -6.40
C GLY A 76 11.88 -6.17 -7.86
N ASP A 77 13.12 -5.87 -8.17
CA ASP A 77 13.53 -5.62 -9.55
C ASP A 77 13.62 -6.90 -10.39
N LEU A 78 13.60 -8.06 -9.74
CA LEU A 78 13.57 -9.37 -10.41
C LEU A 78 12.19 -10.04 -10.31
N ASP A 79 11.15 -9.28 -9.98
CA ASP A 79 9.79 -9.80 -9.93
C ASP A 79 9.36 -10.24 -11.34
N GLU A 80 9.13 -11.53 -11.50
CA GLU A 80 8.78 -12.15 -12.78
C GLU A 80 7.26 -12.32 -12.95
N ILE A 81 6.49 -12.06 -11.90
CA ILE A 81 5.02 -12.14 -11.94
C ILE A 81 4.44 -10.78 -12.28
N LEU A 82 4.87 -9.73 -11.57
CA LEU A 82 4.46 -8.35 -11.78
C LEU A 82 5.72 -7.48 -11.85
N PRO A 83 5.97 -6.81 -12.96
CA PRO A 83 7.21 -6.05 -13.11
C PRO A 83 7.29 -4.85 -12.17
N LEU A 84 8.50 -4.42 -11.85
CA LEU A 84 8.75 -3.22 -11.04
C LEU A 84 7.97 -2.01 -11.57
N GLN A 85 7.80 -1.92 -12.87
CA GLN A 85 7.05 -0.84 -13.53
C GLN A 85 5.61 -0.73 -13.03
N ALA A 86 5.03 -1.82 -12.52
CA ALA A 86 3.68 -1.75 -11.95
C ALA A 86 3.62 -0.78 -10.76
N SER A 87 4.60 -0.83 -9.85
CA SER A 87 4.68 0.14 -8.75
C SER A 87 4.98 1.55 -9.24
N GLU A 88 5.82 1.69 -10.24
CA GLU A 88 6.14 2.99 -10.84
C GLU A 88 4.89 3.64 -11.47
N VAL A 89 4.06 2.84 -12.14
CA VAL A 89 2.80 3.29 -12.72
C VAL A 89 1.84 3.77 -11.62
N VAL A 90 1.70 3.00 -10.54
CA VAL A 90 0.81 3.38 -9.43
C VAL A 90 1.27 4.69 -8.80
N ARG A 91 2.57 4.84 -8.58
CA ARG A 91 3.12 6.09 -8.04
C ARG A 91 2.87 7.27 -8.97
N ALA A 92 3.02 7.07 -10.28
CA ALA A 92 2.78 8.11 -11.28
C ALA A 92 1.31 8.53 -11.28
N ILE A 93 0.37 7.59 -11.21
CA ILE A 93 -1.06 7.88 -11.16
C ILE A 93 -1.39 8.64 -9.86
N ALA A 94 -0.83 8.21 -8.74
CA ALA A 94 -1.05 8.86 -7.45
C ALA A 94 -0.50 10.29 -7.40
N GLY A 95 0.52 10.58 -8.20
CA GLY A 95 1.18 11.88 -8.23
C GLY A 95 2.17 12.12 -7.11
N SER A 96 2.27 11.21 -6.16
CA SER A 96 3.20 11.26 -5.03
C SER A 96 3.42 9.85 -4.49
N GLY A 97 4.34 9.71 -3.55
CA GLY A 97 4.68 8.43 -2.96
C GLY A 97 6.12 8.05 -3.25
N GLU A 98 6.56 6.98 -2.63
CA GLU A 98 7.93 6.50 -2.74
C GLU A 98 7.94 5.05 -3.21
N VAL A 99 8.65 4.77 -4.31
CA VAL A 99 8.93 3.40 -4.74
C VAL A 99 10.27 3.00 -4.15
N VAL A 100 10.28 1.94 -3.36
CA VAL A 100 11.50 1.36 -2.78
C VAL A 100 11.83 0.09 -3.56
N VAL A 101 12.90 0.13 -4.33
CA VAL A 101 13.34 -1.01 -5.12
C VAL A 101 14.05 -2.01 -4.21
N CYS A 102 13.55 -3.25 -4.21
CA CYS A 102 14.17 -4.37 -3.49
C CYS A 102 15.12 -5.08 -4.45
N GLU A 103 16.38 -4.68 -4.46
CA GLU A 103 17.37 -5.19 -5.41
C GLU A 103 17.60 -6.69 -5.26
N GLY A 104 17.64 -7.39 -6.39
CA GLY A 104 17.89 -8.82 -6.43
C GLY A 104 16.75 -9.67 -5.88
N ASP A 105 15.58 -9.10 -5.68
CA ASP A 105 14.46 -9.80 -5.09
C ASP A 105 13.29 -9.97 -6.06
N GLY A 106 12.50 -11.00 -5.82
CA GLY A 106 11.36 -11.38 -6.65
C GLY A 106 10.02 -11.00 -6.04
N HIS A 107 8.97 -11.65 -6.53
CA HIS A 107 7.58 -11.32 -6.19
C HIS A 107 7.25 -11.49 -4.69
N LEU A 108 7.87 -12.42 -4.01
CA LEU A 108 7.61 -12.67 -2.59
C LEU A 108 8.46 -11.81 -1.65
N LEU A 109 9.42 -11.06 -2.19
CA LEU A 109 10.28 -10.16 -1.42
C LEU A 109 11.01 -10.87 -0.26
N ALA A 110 11.38 -12.15 -0.49
CA ALA A 110 11.91 -13.02 0.55
C ALA A 110 13.30 -12.61 1.07
N LYS A 111 14.03 -11.80 0.30
CA LYS A 111 15.40 -11.37 0.66
C LYS A 111 15.46 -9.98 1.26
N SER A 112 14.36 -9.24 1.27
CA SER A 112 14.34 -7.81 1.61
C SER A 112 13.70 -7.51 2.96
N ALA A 113 13.43 -8.53 3.78
CA ALA A 113 12.69 -8.37 5.03
C ALA A 113 13.31 -7.33 5.97
N GLU A 114 14.64 -7.39 6.19
CA GLU A 114 15.32 -6.45 7.10
C GLU A 114 15.22 -5.01 6.61
N MET A 115 15.47 -4.80 5.31
CA MET A 115 15.41 -3.47 4.71
C MET A 115 13.99 -2.90 4.77
N MET A 116 12.99 -3.73 4.45
CA MET A 116 11.59 -3.30 4.50
C MET A 116 11.16 -2.97 5.92
N MET A 117 11.54 -3.79 6.90
CA MET A 117 11.21 -3.52 8.31
C MET A 117 11.85 -2.23 8.80
N ALA A 118 13.11 -1.98 8.45
CA ALA A 118 13.78 -0.74 8.83
C ALA A 118 13.07 0.48 8.23
N LYS A 119 12.64 0.39 6.98
CA LYS A 119 11.90 1.47 6.32
C LYS A 119 10.54 1.69 6.98
N LEU A 120 9.82 0.61 7.29
CA LEU A 120 8.51 0.69 7.94
C LEU A 120 8.61 1.24 9.35
N ASP A 121 9.67 0.92 10.10
CA ASP A 121 9.88 1.44 11.45
C ASP A 121 9.96 2.97 11.48
N GLU A 122 10.45 3.58 10.43
CA GLU A 122 10.47 5.04 10.27
C GLU A 122 9.16 5.58 9.70
N TRP A 123 8.64 4.91 8.68
CA TRP A 123 7.51 5.40 7.90
C TRP A 123 6.18 5.32 8.65
N ILE A 124 5.96 4.26 9.44
CA ILE A 124 4.69 4.07 10.15
C ILE A 124 4.45 5.17 11.18
N PRO A 125 5.39 5.47 12.11
CA PRO A 125 5.15 6.57 13.06
C PRO A 125 4.99 7.91 12.37
N ALA A 126 5.78 8.21 11.34
CA ALA A 126 5.69 9.45 10.59
C ALA A 126 4.32 9.60 9.92
N THR A 127 3.75 8.50 9.43
CA THR A 127 2.45 8.50 8.76
C THR A 127 1.29 8.65 9.74
N LEU A 128 1.36 7.98 10.90
CA LEU A 128 0.26 7.96 11.88
C LEU A 128 0.26 9.18 12.80
N PHE A 129 1.41 9.73 13.16
CA PHE A 129 1.53 10.69 14.24
C PHE A 129 2.01 12.08 13.80
N GLU A 130 2.22 12.24 12.52
CA GLU A 130 2.56 13.54 11.92
C GLU A 130 1.55 13.94 10.85
#